data_3668488c6ba1954fe084dab79c831ab9
#
_entry.id   3668488c6ba1954fe084dab79c831ab9
#
_cell.length_a   1.000
_cell.length_b   1.000
_cell.length_c   1.000
_cell.angle_alpha   90.00
_cell.angle_beta   90.00
_cell.angle_gamma   90.00
#
_symmetry.space_group_name_H-M   'P 1'
#
loop_
_entity.id
_entity.type
_entity.pdbx_description
1 polymer ?
#
loop_
_entity_poly.entity_id
_entity_poly.type
_entity_poly.pdbx_seq_one_letter_code
_entity_poly.pdbx_strand_id
1 'polypeptide(L)'
;MKLNPAMWRKALQIIPHVSKEEWQALDILSRWLIATRAAVLIMTFLSAVLAGIFAFRAGLFDFWAWLLVALGLVLAHATNNLLNDYTDFVRGVDKDNYYRAQYGPQPLVHGLLTKRGLLTYAAVTGAAALLTGLALVLMKGPMVLLLLAAGAFFVLFYTWPLKYIALGEIAVLVVWGPLMIGGGYYTITGAWDWNVVLASLPYALGVTGVIFGKHIDKFEMDKERRIHTLPVVLGEKLSRGIVVGMFVLQYLLTFYLVAVGFYTPVMAGVILAFPSLYRILPLFRLPKPAEKPAGFPDVWPNYFVAAGFYHNRSFGIVFILLLIVDTVLKLVAG
;
A
#
# COMPACT_ATOMS: atom_id res chain seq x y z
N MET A 1 -24.44 12.48 -17.33
CA MET A 1 -24.36 11.59 -16.16
C MET A 1 -24.37 12.49 -14.93
N LYS A 2 -25.21 12.18 -13.94
CA LYS A 2 -25.24 12.93 -12.68
C LYS A 2 -24.07 12.50 -11.79
N LEU A 3 -23.39 13.44 -11.12
CA LEU A 3 -22.35 13.16 -10.15
C LEU A 3 -22.92 12.32 -9.00
N ASN A 4 -22.14 11.34 -8.50
CA ASN A 4 -22.58 10.45 -7.43
C ASN A 4 -21.62 10.47 -6.21
N PRO A 5 -21.65 11.52 -5.37
CA PRO A 5 -20.76 11.63 -4.21
C PRO A 5 -20.91 10.48 -3.19
N ALA A 6 -22.11 9.88 -3.11
CA ALA A 6 -22.34 8.72 -2.24
C ALA A 6 -21.51 7.51 -2.71
N MET A 7 -21.41 7.25 -4.03
CA MET A 7 -20.56 6.22 -4.57
C MET A 7 -19.08 6.55 -4.40
N TRP A 8 -18.66 7.82 -4.55
CA TRP A 8 -17.27 8.24 -4.29
C TRP A 8 -16.86 7.90 -2.86
N ARG A 9 -17.69 8.29 -1.89
CA ARG A 9 -17.43 7.95 -0.47
C ARG A 9 -17.37 6.44 -0.25
N LYS A 10 -18.30 5.67 -0.84
CA LYS A 10 -18.32 4.21 -0.75
C LYS A 10 -17.03 3.60 -1.34
N ALA A 11 -16.61 4.04 -2.54
CA ALA A 11 -15.43 3.53 -3.23
C ALA A 11 -14.09 3.88 -2.53
N LEU A 12 -14.07 4.96 -1.74
CA LEU A 12 -12.93 5.31 -0.88
C LEU A 12 -12.86 4.47 0.42
N GLN A 13 -13.97 3.87 0.84
CA GLN A 13 -14.02 3.07 2.08
C GLN A 13 -13.89 1.57 1.81
N ILE A 14 -14.51 1.09 0.73
CA ILE A 14 -14.52 -0.32 0.34
C ILE A 14 -14.35 -0.43 -1.18
N ILE A 15 -14.11 -1.64 -1.68
CA ILE A 15 -14.19 -1.93 -3.11
C ILE A 15 -15.62 -2.41 -3.39
N PRO A 16 -16.53 -1.56 -3.94
CA PRO A 16 -17.94 -1.91 -4.07
C PRO A 16 -18.18 -2.89 -5.20
N HIS A 17 -18.98 -3.93 -4.96
CA HIS A 17 -19.52 -4.75 -6.02
C HIS A 17 -20.58 -3.95 -6.79
N VAL A 18 -20.51 -3.97 -8.12
CA VAL A 18 -21.45 -3.29 -9.02
C VAL A 18 -21.80 -4.20 -10.19
N SER A 19 -23.08 -4.20 -10.61
CA SER A 19 -23.51 -4.86 -11.83
C SER A 19 -23.09 -4.08 -13.09
N LYS A 20 -23.28 -4.66 -14.29
CA LYS A 20 -22.99 -3.92 -15.52
C LYS A 20 -23.92 -2.74 -15.72
N GLU A 21 -25.18 -2.88 -15.35
CA GLU A 21 -26.21 -1.85 -15.43
C GLU A 21 -25.88 -0.71 -14.48
N GLU A 22 -25.56 -1.02 -13.23
CA GLU A 22 -25.09 -0.03 -12.24
C GLU A 22 -23.84 0.68 -12.74
N TRP A 23 -22.85 -0.06 -13.25
CA TRP A 23 -21.62 0.53 -13.80
C TRP A 23 -21.91 1.53 -14.92
N GLN A 24 -22.82 1.21 -15.85
CA GLN A 24 -23.19 2.10 -16.95
C GLN A 24 -23.89 3.38 -16.48
N ALA A 25 -24.56 3.34 -15.34
CA ALA A 25 -25.23 4.50 -14.73
C ALA A 25 -24.28 5.42 -13.95
N LEU A 26 -23.07 4.92 -13.57
CA LEU A 26 -22.10 5.68 -12.76
C LEU A 26 -21.45 6.81 -13.56
N ASP A 27 -21.10 7.89 -12.88
CA ASP A 27 -20.22 8.95 -13.39
C ASP A 27 -18.77 8.45 -13.57
N ILE A 28 -17.98 9.20 -14.35
CA ILE A 28 -16.61 8.81 -14.72
C ILE A 28 -15.69 8.70 -13.49
N LEU A 29 -15.86 9.57 -12.48
CA LEU A 29 -15.06 9.55 -11.26
C LEU A 29 -15.38 8.32 -10.42
N SER A 30 -16.67 7.98 -10.25
CA SER A 30 -17.09 6.74 -9.59
C SER A 30 -16.47 5.51 -10.25
N ARG A 31 -16.52 5.42 -11.59
CA ARG A 31 -15.90 4.32 -12.34
C ARG A 31 -14.38 4.27 -12.14
N TRP A 32 -13.72 5.43 -12.17
CA TRP A 32 -12.27 5.52 -11.94
C TRP A 32 -11.90 5.06 -10.53
N LEU A 33 -12.60 5.54 -9.50
CA LEU A 33 -12.37 5.16 -8.11
C LEU A 33 -12.54 3.64 -7.89
N ILE A 34 -13.56 3.03 -8.50
CA ILE A 34 -13.79 1.58 -8.41
C ILE A 34 -12.69 0.82 -9.17
N ALA A 35 -12.40 1.20 -10.41
CA ALA A 35 -11.40 0.52 -11.25
C ALA A 35 -9.99 0.58 -10.65
N THR A 36 -9.62 1.71 -10.04
CA THR A 36 -8.32 1.90 -9.38
C THR A 36 -8.26 1.29 -7.98
N ARG A 37 -9.38 0.78 -7.46
CA ARG A 37 -9.46 0.27 -6.07
C ARG A 37 -9.11 1.36 -5.06
N ALA A 38 -9.79 2.50 -5.15
CA ALA A 38 -9.46 3.70 -4.40
C ALA A 38 -9.40 3.48 -2.88
N ALA A 39 -10.15 2.52 -2.33
CA ALA A 39 -10.12 2.16 -0.90
C ALA A 39 -8.72 1.76 -0.39
N VAL A 40 -7.83 1.23 -1.25
CA VAL A 40 -6.47 0.87 -0.83
C VAL A 40 -5.43 1.98 -1.11
N LEU A 41 -5.79 3.01 -1.87
CA LEU A 41 -4.90 4.15 -2.15
C LEU A 41 -4.60 4.98 -0.90
N ILE A 42 -5.42 4.87 0.13
CA ILE A 42 -5.20 5.52 1.43
C ILE A 42 -3.84 5.14 2.04
N MET A 43 -3.38 3.91 1.84
CA MET A 43 -2.08 3.48 2.37
C MET A 43 -0.93 4.27 1.73
N THR A 44 -1.03 4.56 0.42
CA THR A 44 -0.06 5.41 -0.28
C THR A 44 -0.16 6.87 0.13
N PHE A 45 -1.38 7.38 0.30
CA PHE A 45 -1.57 8.73 0.81
C PHE A 45 -0.96 8.91 2.20
N LEU A 46 -1.09 7.92 3.09
CA LEU A 46 -0.46 7.93 4.40
C LEU A 46 1.08 7.93 4.32
N SER A 47 1.69 7.30 3.31
CA SER A 47 3.14 7.43 3.07
C SER A 47 3.53 8.87 2.76
N ALA A 48 2.75 9.58 1.92
CA ALA A 48 2.98 10.99 1.65
C ALA A 48 2.75 11.87 2.90
N VAL A 49 1.76 11.55 3.73
CA VAL A 49 1.51 12.22 5.02
C VAL A 49 2.72 12.05 5.94
N LEU A 50 3.26 10.83 6.07
CA LEU A 50 4.46 10.57 6.87
C LEU A 50 5.67 11.35 6.38
N ALA A 51 5.91 11.38 5.05
CA ALA A 51 6.97 12.19 4.46
C ALA A 51 6.79 13.69 4.80
N GLY A 52 5.55 14.19 4.72
CA GLY A 52 5.20 15.57 5.11
C GLY A 52 5.43 15.86 6.59
N ILE A 53 5.05 14.94 7.49
CA ILE A 53 5.27 15.10 8.94
C ILE A 53 6.78 15.15 9.23
N PHE A 54 7.60 14.27 8.62
CA PHE A 54 9.04 14.32 8.79
C PHE A 54 9.66 15.62 8.25
N ALA A 55 9.17 16.12 7.10
CA ALA A 55 9.61 17.40 6.56
C ALA A 55 9.22 18.57 7.47
N PHE A 56 8.01 18.56 8.04
CA PHE A 56 7.55 19.56 9.00
C PHE A 56 8.37 19.52 10.29
N ARG A 57 8.67 18.33 10.79
CA ARG A 57 9.52 18.10 11.96
C ARG A 57 10.96 18.61 11.78
N ALA A 58 11.46 18.60 10.54
CA ALA A 58 12.76 19.14 10.17
C ALA A 58 12.75 20.67 9.94
N GLY A 59 11.60 21.34 10.01
CA GLY A 59 11.46 22.76 9.69
C GLY A 59 11.60 23.09 8.19
N LEU A 60 11.49 22.08 7.31
CA LEU A 60 11.73 22.18 5.87
C LEU A 60 10.51 21.85 5.03
N PHE A 61 9.31 21.98 5.60
CA PHE A 61 8.07 21.63 4.92
C PHE A 61 7.71 22.61 3.80
N ASP A 62 7.54 22.10 2.59
CA ASP A 62 7.03 22.80 1.42
C ASP A 62 5.66 22.21 1.04
N PHE A 63 4.60 22.99 1.25
CA PHE A 63 3.22 22.55 1.02
C PHE A 63 2.97 22.14 -0.43
N TRP A 64 3.46 22.90 -1.41
CA TRP A 64 3.23 22.61 -2.81
C TRP A 64 3.98 21.39 -3.29
N ALA A 65 5.23 21.22 -2.86
CA ALA A 65 5.99 20.00 -3.11
C ALA A 65 5.30 18.78 -2.46
N TRP A 66 4.86 18.89 -1.20
CA TRP A 66 4.12 17.82 -0.53
C TRP A 66 2.82 17.46 -1.23
N LEU A 67 2.03 18.45 -1.66
CA LEU A 67 0.78 18.21 -2.37
C LEU A 67 1.01 17.46 -3.70
N LEU A 68 2.03 17.86 -4.46
CA LEU A 68 2.42 17.18 -5.70
C LEU A 68 2.97 15.77 -5.43
N VAL A 69 3.76 15.55 -4.37
CA VAL A 69 4.20 14.21 -3.94
C VAL A 69 2.99 13.34 -3.62
N ALA A 70 2.05 13.82 -2.80
CA ALA A 70 0.85 13.07 -2.44
C ALA A 70 0.01 12.70 -3.66
N LEU A 71 -0.25 13.67 -4.55
CA LEU A 71 -1.00 13.45 -5.79
C LEU A 71 -0.28 12.47 -6.72
N GLY A 72 1.01 12.67 -6.96
CA GLY A 72 1.81 11.83 -7.85
C GLY A 72 1.87 10.37 -7.37
N LEU A 73 2.10 10.15 -6.07
CA LEU A 73 2.14 8.81 -5.49
C LEU A 73 0.78 8.09 -5.57
N VAL A 74 -0.31 8.79 -5.27
CA VAL A 74 -1.68 8.21 -5.37
C VAL A 74 -2.01 7.84 -6.81
N LEU A 75 -1.71 8.72 -7.78
CA LEU A 75 -1.92 8.45 -9.20
C LEU A 75 -1.03 7.31 -9.71
N ALA A 76 0.23 7.23 -9.27
CA ALA A 76 1.14 6.14 -9.60
C ALA A 76 0.63 4.79 -9.07
N HIS A 77 0.14 4.73 -7.83
CA HIS A 77 -0.48 3.52 -7.27
C HIS A 77 -1.77 3.15 -8.00
N ALA A 78 -2.62 4.13 -8.33
CA ALA A 78 -3.82 3.90 -9.13
C ALA A 78 -3.47 3.30 -10.50
N THR A 79 -2.44 3.81 -11.17
CA THR A 79 -1.91 3.28 -12.43
C THR A 79 -1.43 1.84 -12.28
N ASN A 80 -0.66 1.55 -11.22
CA ASN A 80 -0.19 0.18 -10.93
C ASN A 80 -1.37 -0.79 -10.73
N ASN A 81 -2.43 -0.37 -10.04
CA ASN A 81 -3.63 -1.19 -9.85
C ASN A 81 -4.32 -1.53 -11.18
N LEU A 82 -4.41 -0.56 -12.10
CA LEU A 82 -5.00 -0.79 -13.43
C LEU A 82 -4.12 -1.70 -14.30
N LEU A 83 -2.80 -1.49 -14.29
CA LEU A 83 -1.84 -2.35 -15.00
C LEU A 83 -1.80 -3.77 -14.41
N ASN A 84 -1.97 -3.92 -13.10
CA ASN A 84 -2.08 -5.21 -12.44
C ASN A 84 -3.30 -5.99 -12.95
N ASP A 85 -4.48 -5.35 -12.98
CA ASP A 85 -5.70 -5.98 -13.48
C ASP A 85 -5.59 -6.35 -14.97
N TYR A 86 -4.96 -5.50 -15.78
CA TYR A 86 -4.70 -5.80 -17.19
C TYR A 86 -3.77 -7.00 -17.36
N THR A 87 -2.64 -6.99 -16.66
CA THR A 87 -1.61 -8.01 -16.76
C THR A 87 -2.11 -9.38 -16.30
N ASP A 88 -2.79 -9.43 -15.14
CA ASP A 88 -3.35 -10.66 -14.59
C ASP A 88 -4.45 -11.22 -15.51
N PHE A 89 -5.28 -10.36 -16.13
CA PHE A 89 -6.30 -10.77 -17.12
C PHE A 89 -5.66 -11.35 -18.40
N VAL A 90 -4.68 -10.66 -19.01
CA VAL A 90 -4.04 -11.10 -20.26
C VAL A 90 -3.26 -12.41 -20.06
N ARG A 91 -2.64 -12.57 -18.88
CA ARG A 91 -1.94 -13.80 -18.50
C ARG A 91 -2.85 -14.94 -18.06
N GLY A 92 -4.16 -14.71 -18.01
CA GLY A 92 -5.15 -15.73 -17.63
C GLY A 92 -5.13 -16.08 -16.14
N VAL A 93 -4.50 -15.28 -15.31
CA VAL A 93 -4.47 -15.45 -13.84
C VAL A 93 -5.87 -15.36 -13.24
N ASP A 94 -6.71 -14.50 -13.81
CA ASP A 94 -8.05 -14.20 -13.31
C ASP A 94 -9.14 -15.18 -13.79
N LYS A 95 -8.76 -16.23 -14.52
CA LYS A 95 -9.71 -17.27 -14.99
C LYS A 95 -10.14 -18.17 -13.83
N ASP A 96 -11.32 -18.78 -13.98
CA ASP A 96 -11.82 -19.89 -13.15
C ASP A 96 -11.93 -19.52 -11.64
N ASN A 97 -12.62 -18.44 -11.32
CA ASN A 97 -12.84 -17.99 -9.94
C ASN A 97 -11.56 -17.78 -9.13
N TYR A 98 -10.50 -17.28 -9.77
CA TYR A 98 -9.31 -16.92 -9.04
C TYR A 98 -9.65 -16.04 -7.83
N TYR A 99 -8.87 -16.17 -6.76
CA TYR A 99 -9.11 -15.60 -5.42
C TYR A 99 -9.68 -14.17 -5.42
N ARG A 100 -9.16 -13.29 -6.27
CA ARG A 100 -9.63 -11.91 -6.36
C ARG A 100 -11.05 -11.78 -6.91
N ALA A 101 -11.42 -12.60 -7.87
CA ALA A 101 -12.77 -12.59 -8.45
C ALA A 101 -13.86 -12.95 -7.43
N GLN A 102 -13.48 -13.57 -6.32
CA GLN A 102 -14.40 -14.00 -5.27
C GLN A 102 -14.83 -12.85 -4.35
N TYR A 103 -14.04 -11.78 -4.21
CA TYR A 103 -14.32 -10.74 -3.19
C TYR A 103 -14.29 -9.30 -3.71
N GLY A 104 -14.04 -9.06 -4.99
CA GLY A 104 -13.99 -7.71 -5.54
C GLY A 104 -14.25 -7.62 -7.04
N PRO A 105 -14.71 -6.47 -7.54
CA PRO A 105 -14.89 -6.26 -8.96
C PRO A 105 -13.55 -6.28 -9.68
N GLN A 106 -13.49 -7.06 -10.76
CA GLN A 106 -12.41 -7.03 -11.74
C GLN A 106 -12.98 -6.46 -13.03
N PRO A 107 -12.62 -5.23 -13.42
CA PRO A 107 -13.26 -4.52 -14.52
C PRO A 107 -13.26 -5.30 -15.84
N LEU A 108 -12.23 -6.09 -16.13
CA LEU A 108 -12.14 -6.90 -17.35
C LEU A 108 -12.89 -8.22 -17.23
N VAL A 109 -12.75 -8.93 -16.11
CA VAL A 109 -13.39 -10.25 -15.90
C VAL A 109 -14.90 -10.12 -15.87
N HIS A 110 -15.41 -9.10 -15.18
CA HIS A 110 -16.85 -8.85 -15.08
C HIS A 110 -17.41 -8.07 -16.28
N GLY A 111 -16.56 -7.78 -17.30
CA GLY A 111 -16.98 -7.06 -18.51
C GLY A 111 -17.48 -5.64 -18.24
N LEU A 112 -16.99 -4.98 -17.20
CA LEU A 112 -17.29 -3.58 -16.87
C LEU A 112 -16.50 -2.62 -17.76
N LEU A 113 -15.29 -3.00 -18.16
CA LEU A 113 -14.43 -2.29 -19.10
C LEU A 113 -13.92 -3.23 -20.19
N THR A 114 -13.69 -2.68 -21.39
CA THR A 114 -12.91 -3.35 -22.43
C THR A 114 -11.41 -3.22 -22.12
N LYS A 115 -10.57 -4.06 -22.76
CA LYS A 115 -9.10 -3.94 -22.68
C LYS A 115 -8.62 -2.53 -23.04
N ARG A 116 -9.17 -1.96 -24.14
CA ARG A 116 -8.83 -0.57 -24.54
C ARG A 116 -9.26 0.45 -23.49
N GLY A 117 -10.48 0.31 -22.95
CA GLY A 117 -10.99 1.18 -21.90
C GLY A 117 -10.09 1.17 -20.66
N LEU A 118 -9.68 -0.01 -20.17
CA LEU A 118 -8.78 -0.13 -19.02
C LEU A 118 -7.41 0.48 -19.30
N LEU A 119 -6.84 0.23 -20.49
CA LEU A 119 -5.56 0.83 -20.89
C LEU A 119 -5.66 2.36 -21.03
N THR A 120 -6.80 2.90 -21.49
CA THR A 120 -7.03 4.35 -21.51
C THR A 120 -7.03 4.93 -20.10
N TYR A 121 -7.73 4.27 -19.15
CA TYR A 121 -7.68 4.69 -17.74
C TYR A 121 -6.24 4.66 -17.21
N ALA A 122 -5.49 3.59 -17.48
CA ALA A 122 -4.10 3.46 -17.05
C ALA A 122 -3.20 4.53 -17.69
N ALA A 123 -3.35 4.80 -18.98
CA ALA A 123 -2.55 5.79 -19.71
C ALA A 123 -2.83 7.22 -19.21
N VAL A 124 -4.10 7.60 -19.04
CA VAL A 124 -4.47 8.94 -18.55
C VAL A 124 -4.01 9.13 -17.10
N THR A 125 -4.23 8.14 -16.23
CA THR A 125 -3.81 8.20 -14.82
C THR A 125 -2.29 8.21 -14.71
N GLY A 126 -1.58 7.38 -15.49
CA GLY A 126 -0.12 7.32 -15.53
C GLY A 126 0.52 8.57 -16.11
N ALA A 127 -0.08 9.16 -17.15
CA ALA A 127 0.37 10.44 -17.69
C ALA A 127 0.23 11.57 -16.65
N ALA A 128 -0.88 11.61 -15.92
CA ALA A 128 -1.07 12.58 -14.84
C ALA A 128 -0.04 12.38 -13.71
N ALA A 129 0.26 11.13 -13.31
CA ALA A 129 1.31 10.83 -12.35
C ALA A 129 2.69 11.30 -12.84
N LEU A 130 3.01 11.02 -14.11
CA LEU A 130 4.28 11.41 -14.72
C LEU A 130 4.42 12.94 -14.81
N LEU A 131 3.38 13.64 -15.22
CA LEU A 131 3.38 15.11 -15.29
C LEU A 131 3.58 15.72 -13.89
N THR A 132 2.93 15.16 -12.87
CA THR A 132 3.14 15.58 -11.46
C THR A 132 4.59 15.37 -11.04
N GLY A 133 5.18 14.22 -11.38
CA GLY A 133 6.59 13.92 -11.10
C GLY A 133 7.55 14.83 -11.84
N LEU A 134 7.29 15.13 -13.12
CA LEU A 134 8.10 16.06 -13.91
C LEU A 134 8.03 17.50 -13.37
N ALA A 135 6.85 17.94 -12.91
CA ALA A 135 6.73 19.24 -12.22
C ALA A 135 7.62 19.27 -10.96
N LEU A 136 7.67 18.20 -10.18
CA LEU A 136 8.58 18.09 -9.03
C LEU A 136 10.06 18.10 -9.44
N VAL A 137 10.42 17.46 -10.56
CA VAL A 137 11.80 17.53 -11.11
C VAL A 137 12.18 18.99 -11.44
N LEU A 138 11.28 19.75 -12.08
CA LEU A 138 11.51 21.16 -12.39
C LEU A 138 11.62 22.04 -11.14
N MET A 139 10.88 21.71 -10.07
CA MET A 139 10.88 22.47 -8.81
C MET A 139 12.07 22.14 -7.92
N LYS A 140 12.51 20.86 -7.87
CA LYS A 140 13.41 20.32 -6.83
C LYS A 140 14.72 19.75 -7.40
N GLY A 141 14.86 19.73 -8.71
CA GLY A 141 16.12 19.39 -9.38
C GLY A 141 16.25 17.91 -9.79
N PRO A 142 17.40 17.56 -10.41
CA PRO A 142 17.56 16.32 -11.17
C PRO A 142 17.56 15.04 -10.31
N MET A 143 17.87 15.13 -9.01
CA MET A 143 17.81 13.94 -8.15
C MET A 143 16.38 13.39 -8.05
N VAL A 144 15.36 14.24 -8.12
CA VAL A 144 13.96 13.82 -8.16
C VAL A 144 13.65 13.00 -9.42
N LEU A 145 14.38 13.18 -10.51
CA LEU A 145 14.25 12.37 -11.71
C LEU A 145 14.64 10.90 -11.45
N LEU A 146 15.66 10.65 -10.63
CA LEU A 146 16.02 9.29 -10.24
C LEU A 146 14.91 8.62 -9.39
N LEU A 147 14.32 9.37 -8.47
CA LEU A 147 13.18 8.88 -7.68
C LEU A 147 11.95 8.61 -8.56
N LEU A 148 11.68 9.49 -9.53
CA LEU A 148 10.62 9.31 -10.51
C LEU A 148 10.85 8.06 -11.37
N ALA A 149 12.09 7.88 -11.87
CA ALA A 149 12.47 6.71 -12.66
C ALA A 149 12.34 5.41 -11.85
N ALA A 150 12.79 5.40 -10.59
CA ALA A 150 12.61 4.26 -9.69
C ALA A 150 11.12 3.98 -9.42
N GLY A 151 10.31 4.99 -9.18
CA GLY A 151 8.86 4.86 -9.04
C GLY A 151 8.20 4.28 -10.28
N ALA A 152 8.52 4.82 -11.48
CA ALA A 152 8.03 4.31 -12.76
C ALA A 152 8.43 2.85 -12.99
N PHE A 153 9.67 2.46 -12.65
CA PHE A 153 10.12 1.06 -12.70
C PHE A 153 9.20 0.15 -11.88
N PHE A 154 8.93 0.47 -10.63
CA PHE A 154 8.05 -0.37 -9.81
C PHE A 154 6.60 -0.35 -10.30
N VAL A 155 6.07 0.77 -10.77
CA VAL A 155 4.72 0.83 -11.35
C VAL A 155 4.57 -0.11 -12.55
N LEU A 156 5.57 -0.15 -13.43
CA LEU A 156 5.53 -0.94 -14.66
C LEU A 156 5.85 -2.42 -14.43
N PHE A 157 6.81 -2.73 -13.56
CA PHE A 157 7.38 -4.06 -13.43
C PHE A 157 6.97 -4.84 -12.18
N TYR A 158 6.24 -4.23 -11.24
CA TYR A 158 5.78 -4.91 -10.03
C TYR A 158 4.97 -6.17 -10.33
N THR A 159 3.93 -6.06 -11.18
CA THR A 159 3.05 -7.17 -11.48
C THR A 159 3.77 -8.25 -12.27
N TRP A 160 4.56 -7.85 -13.25
CA TRP A 160 5.42 -8.72 -14.02
C TRP A 160 6.69 -7.96 -14.41
N PRO A 161 7.90 -8.51 -14.18
CA PRO A 161 8.15 -9.85 -13.65
C PRO A 161 8.25 -9.96 -12.12
N LEU A 162 8.36 -8.87 -11.35
CA LEU A 162 8.80 -8.90 -9.95
C LEU A 162 7.97 -9.84 -9.07
N LYS A 163 6.64 -9.78 -9.16
CA LYS A 163 5.75 -10.70 -8.43
C LYS A 163 6.00 -12.17 -8.77
N TYR A 164 6.39 -12.48 -10.02
CA TYR A 164 6.57 -13.85 -10.49
C TYR A 164 7.95 -14.47 -10.15
N ILE A 165 8.88 -13.66 -9.69
CA ILE A 165 10.25 -14.07 -9.33
C ILE A 165 10.57 -13.80 -7.86
N ALA A 166 9.54 -13.80 -7.00
CA ALA A 166 9.63 -13.62 -5.56
C ALA A 166 10.18 -12.24 -5.11
N LEU A 167 10.18 -11.24 -5.97
CA LEU A 167 10.62 -9.88 -5.64
C LEU A 167 9.46 -8.92 -5.35
N GLY A 168 8.20 -9.38 -5.44
CA GLY A 168 7.02 -8.53 -5.23
C GLY A 168 6.95 -7.95 -3.81
N GLU A 169 7.16 -8.77 -2.80
CA GLU A 169 7.10 -8.36 -1.39
C GLU A 169 8.27 -7.47 -1.01
N ILE A 170 9.46 -7.74 -1.56
CA ILE A 170 10.65 -6.89 -1.38
C ILE A 170 10.40 -5.52 -2.03
N ALA A 171 9.82 -5.52 -3.24
CA ALA A 171 9.43 -4.28 -3.91
C ALA A 171 8.46 -3.45 -3.07
N VAL A 172 7.47 -4.09 -2.41
CA VAL A 172 6.55 -3.38 -1.51
C VAL A 172 7.30 -2.76 -0.34
N LEU A 173 8.21 -3.48 0.30
CA LEU A 173 9.02 -2.94 1.42
C LEU A 173 9.81 -1.69 0.99
N VAL A 174 10.50 -1.77 -0.16
CA VAL A 174 11.31 -0.67 -0.71
C VAL A 174 10.44 0.51 -1.11
N VAL A 175 9.31 0.25 -1.77
CA VAL A 175 8.43 1.30 -2.29
C VAL A 175 7.72 2.05 -1.16
N TRP A 176 7.09 1.34 -0.20
CA TRP A 176 6.30 2.01 0.85
C TRP A 176 7.15 2.68 1.94
N GLY A 177 8.39 2.28 2.13
CA GLY A 177 9.31 2.90 3.08
C GLY A 177 10.29 3.85 2.39
N PRO A 178 11.47 3.33 2.01
CA PRO A 178 12.57 4.14 1.48
C PRO A 178 12.17 5.06 0.32
N LEU A 179 11.38 4.56 -0.64
CA LEU A 179 11.08 5.33 -1.85
C LEU A 179 9.95 6.35 -1.63
N MET A 180 8.79 5.95 -1.08
CA MET A 180 7.67 6.88 -0.89
C MET A 180 7.86 7.83 0.28
N ILE A 181 8.37 7.35 1.42
CA ILE A 181 8.55 8.19 2.62
C ILE A 181 9.92 8.87 2.57
N GLY A 182 11.01 8.13 2.41
CA GLY A 182 12.36 8.69 2.34
C GLY A 182 12.55 9.58 1.10
N GLY A 183 12.21 9.09 -0.08
CA GLY A 183 12.24 9.85 -1.33
C GLY A 183 11.24 11.01 -1.35
N GLY A 184 10.04 10.82 -0.76
CA GLY A 184 9.05 11.88 -0.57
C GLY A 184 9.59 12.99 0.33
N TYR A 185 10.19 12.64 1.46
CA TYR A 185 10.88 13.58 2.35
C TYR A 185 11.95 14.39 1.59
N TYR A 186 12.84 13.69 0.86
CA TYR A 186 13.83 14.37 0.03
C TYR A 186 13.19 15.33 -0.98
N THR A 187 12.13 14.89 -1.66
CA THR A 187 11.45 15.71 -2.67
C THR A 187 10.81 16.96 -2.06
N ILE A 188 10.30 16.88 -0.84
CA ILE A 188 9.71 18.02 -0.13
C ILE A 188 10.80 19.00 0.35
N THR A 189 11.87 18.46 0.97
CA THR A 189 12.86 19.24 1.71
C THR A 189 14.09 19.65 0.89
N GLY A 190 14.44 18.87 -0.13
CA GLY A 190 15.72 18.95 -0.84
C GLY A 190 16.89 18.31 -0.11
N ALA A 191 16.68 17.75 1.09
CA ALA A 191 17.71 17.12 1.92
C ALA A 191 17.45 15.62 2.10
N TRP A 192 18.51 14.79 2.01
CA TRP A 192 18.41 13.36 2.28
C TRP A 192 18.76 13.07 3.75
N ASP A 193 17.94 12.27 4.41
CA ASP A 193 18.17 11.83 5.78
C ASP A 193 17.95 10.32 5.94
N TRP A 194 19.02 9.59 6.25
CA TRP A 194 18.98 8.15 6.47
C TRP A 194 18.15 7.75 7.71
N ASN A 195 18.04 8.63 8.71
CA ASN A 195 17.17 8.36 9.86
C ASN A 195 15.71 8.39 9.45
N VAL A 196 15.31 9.27 8.51
CA VAL A 196 13.96 9.25 7.94
C VAL A 196 13.71 7.98 7.14
N VAL A 197 14.69 7.51 6.36
CA VAL A 197 14.59 6.23 5.67
C VAL A 197 14.39 5.08 6.67
N LEU A 198 15.18 5.03 7.74
CA LEU A 198 15.02 4.02 8.80
C LEU A 198 13.67 4.16 9.51
N ALA A 199 13.24 5.39 9.79
CA ALA A 199 11.97 5.71 10.43
C ALA A 199 10.74 5.38 9.54
N SER A 200 10.93 5.19 8.23
CA SER A 200 9.89 4.74 7.32
C SER A 200 9.61 3.23 7.40
N LEU A 201 10.59 2.46 7.87
CA LEU A 201 10.49 0.99 7.87
C LEU A 201 9.38 0.44 8.76
N PRO A 202 9.07 0.97 9.96
CA PRO A 202 7.93 0.50 10.74
C PRO A 202 6.62 0.51 9.94
N TYR A 203 6.36 1.56 9.17
CA TYR A 203 5.19 1.62 8.30
C TYR A 203 5.28 0.64 7.12
N ALA A 204 6.40 0.61 6.43
CA ALA A 204 6.63 -0.28 5.28
C ALA A 204 6.51 -1.77 5.63
N LEU A 205 7.02 -2.19 6.80
CA LEU A 205 6.89 -3.56 7.29
C LEU A 205 5.43 -3.96 7.51
N GLY A 206 4.62 -3.05 8.03
CA GLY A 206 3.19 -3.30 8.19
C GLY A 206 2.48 -3.53 6.86
N VAL A 207 2.74 -2.66 5.88
CA VAL A 207 2.19 -2.81 4.52
C VAL A 207 2.68 -4.09 3.85
N THR A 208 3.96 -4.42 4.00
CA THR A 208 4.55 -5.64 3.46
C THR A 208 3.93 -6.88 4.11
N GLY A 209 3.70 -6.87 5.42
CA GLY A 209 3.02 -7.95 6.14
C GLY A 209 1.59 -8.20 5.64
N VAL A 210 0.87 -7.14 5.25
CA VAL A 210 -0.45 -7.25 4.61
C VAL A 210 -0.34 -7.97 3.26
N ILE A 211 0.64 -7.59 2.40
CA ILE A 211 0.84 -8.24 1.09
C ILE A 211 1.28 -9.68 1.23
N PHE A 212 2.17 -9.98 2.18
CA PHE A 212 2.52 -11.38 2.53
C PHE A 212 1.27 -12.17 2.92
N GLY A 213 0.44 -11.66 3.82
CA GLY A 213 -0.82 -12.29 4.22
C GLY A 213 -1.72 -12.60 3.01
N LYS A 214 -1.85 -11.65 2.08
CA LYS A 214 -2.59 -11.84 0.83
C LYS A 214 -2.00 -12.96 -0.04
N HIS A 215 -0.68 -13.07 -0.14
CA HIS A 215 -0.04 -14.12 -0.95
C HIS A 215 -0.06 -15.48 -0.22
N ILE A 216 -0.02 -15.51 1.12
CA ILE A 216 -0.25 -16.74 1.88
C ILE A 216 -1.69 -17.23 1.68
N ASP A 217 -2.68 -16.34 1.72
CA ASP A 217 -4.08 -16.70 1.46
C ASP A 217 -4.31 -17.34 0.09
N LYS A 218 -3.46 -17.02 -0.90
CA LYS A 218 -3.53 -17.53 -2.28
C LYS A 218 -2.48 -18.59 -2.60
N PHE A 219 -1.75 -19.09 -1.60
CA PHE A 219 -0.56 -19.92 -1.76
C PHE A 219 -0.73 -21.05 -2.78
N GLU A 220 -1.76 -21.89 -2.64
CA GLU A 220 -2.00 -23.01 -3.55
C GLU A 220 -2.39 -22.53 -4.96
N MET A 221 -3.24 -21.52 -5.07
CA MET A 221 -3.64 -20.96 -6.36
C MET A 221 -2.47 -20.32 -7.11
N ASP A 222 -1.59 -19.60 -6.41
CA ASP A 222 -0.40 -18.98 -7.00
C ASP A 222 0.59 -20.07 -7.46
N LYS A 223 0.76 -21.14 -6.66
CA LYS A 223 1.61 -22.30 -7.00
C LYS A 223 1.12 -23.04 -8.24
N GLU A 224 -0.17 -23.35 -8.33
CA GLU A 224 -0.79 -24.00 -9.48
C GLU A 224 -0.61 -23.16 -10.76
N ARG A 225 -0.68 -21.83 -10.65
CA ARG A 225 -0.53 -20.90 -11.77
C ARG A 225 0.92 -20.51 -12.06
N ARG A 226 1.90 -21.15 -11.39
CA ARG A 226 3.34 -20.86 -11.52
C ARG A 226 3.70 -19.40 -11.24
N ILE A 227 2.97 -18.79 -10.31
CA ILE A 227 3.28 -17.44 -9.79
C ILE A 227 4.17 -17.63 -8.56
N HIS A 228 5.47 -17.41 -8.72
CA HIS A 228 6.45 -17.61 -7.66
C HIS A 228 6.52 -16.37 -6.75
N THR A 229 5.42 -16.09 -6.01
CA THR A 229 5.47 -15.09 -4.94
C THR A 229 6.45 -15.54 -3.85
N LEU A 230 6.95 -14.63 -3.03
CA LEU A 230 7.91 -14.99 -1.99
C LEU A 230 7.36 -16.07 -1.04
N PRO A 231 6.08 -16.04 -0.61
CA PRO A 231 5.46 -17.16 0.12
C PRO A 231 5.51 -18.50 -0.62
N VAL A 232 5.30 -18.53 -1.93
CA VAL A 232 5.37 -19.78 -2.72
C VAL A 232 6.79 -20.36 -2.72
N VAL A 233 7.81 -19.50 -2.78
CA VAL A 233 9.21 -19.91 -2.77
C VAL A 233 9.66 -20.37 -1.38
N LEU A 234 9.29 -19.64 -0.34
CA LEU A 234 9.71 -19.91 1.05
C LEU A 234 8.87 -21.01 1.74
N GLY A 235 7.68 -21.28 1.23
CA GLY A 235 6.69 -22.13 1.86
C GLY A 235 5.82 -21.39 2.88
N GLU A 236 4.58 -21.88 3.04
CA GLU A 236 3.55 -21.23 3.85
C GLU A 236 3.97 -21.03 5.31
N LYS A 237 4.54 -22.08 5.94
CA LYS A 237 4.91 -22.06 7.36
C LYS A 237 5.94 -20.98 7.69
N LEU A 238 7.01 -20.90 6.88
CA LEU A 238 8.05 -19.87 7.07
C LEU A 238 7.48 -18.48 6.81
N SER A 239 6.67 -18.33 5.77
CA SER A 239 6.04 -17.04 5.41
C SER A 239 5.15 -16.50 6.52
N ARG A 240 4.39 -17.35 7.21
CA ARG A 240 3.61 -16.96 8.40
C ARG A 240 4.49 -16.44 9.52
N GLY A 241 5.63 -17.09 9.77
CA GLY A 241 6.63 -16.64 10.74
C GLY A 241 7.24 -15.30 10.38
N ILE A 242 7.56 -15.09 9.10
CA ILE A 242 8.10 -13.82 8.58
C ILE A 242 7.11 -12.67 8.79
N VAL A 243 5.80 -12.87 8.54
CA VAL A 243 4.79 -11.84 8.80
C VAL A 243 4.80 -11.42 10.27
N VAL A 244 4.80 -12.40 11.19
CA VAL A 244 4.88 -12.10 12.62
C VAL A 244 6.19 -11.36 12.96
N GLY A 245 7.32 -11.81 12.40
CA GLY A 245 8.62 -11.15 12.56
C GLY A 245 8.60 -9.69 12.09
N MET A 246 8.00 -9.41 10.93
CA MET A 246 7.84 -8.03 10.43
C MET A 246 7.00 -7.17 11.39
N PHE A 247 5.91 -7.70 11.93
CA PHE A 247 5.08 -6.95 12.88
C PHE A 247 5.79 -6.71 14.21
N VAL A 248 6.58 -7.65 14.70
CA VAL A 248 7.44 -7.44 15.88
C VAL A 248 8.52 -6.40 15.58
N LEU A 249 9.15 -6.47 14.42
CA LEU A 249 10.21 -5.56 14.00
C LEU A 249 9.72 -4.09 13.91
N GLN A 250 8.43 -3.83 13.63
CA GLN A 250 7.84 -2.49 13.69
C GLN A 250 8.07 -1.83 15.07
N TYR A 251 7.83 -2.57 16.15
CA TYR A 251 8.03 -2.09 17.52
C TYR A 251 9.51 -1.92 17.83
N LEU A 252 10.32 -2.93 17.51
CA LEU A 252 11.77 -2.91 17.81
C LEU A 252 12.45 -1.75 17.12
N LEU A 253 12.14 -1.46 15.84
CA LEU A 253 12.69 -0.31 15.12
C LEU A 253 12.21 1.02 15.73
N THR A 254 10.95 1.11 16.13
CA THR A 254 10.44 2.33 16.79
C THR A 254 11.16 2.55 18.13
N PHE A 255 11.32 1.52 18.94
CA PHE A 255 12.08 1.61 20.21
C PHE A 255 13.56 1.93 20.00
N TYR A 256 14.17 1.34 18.97
CA TYR A 256 15.55 1.69 18.59
C TYR A 256 15.67 3.18 18.25
N LEU A 257 14.75 3.73 17.46
CA LEU A 257 14.74 5.14 17.09
C LEU A 257 14.50 6.08 18.29
N VAL A 258 13.79 5.62 19.32
CA VAL A 258 13.70 6.32 20.62
C VAL A 258 15.03 6.24 21.37
N ALA A 259 15.65 5.07 21.43
CA ALA A 259 16.89 4.85 22.17
C ALA A 259 18.07 5.66 21.60
N VAL A 260 18.14 5.82 20.27
CA VAL A 260 19.18 6.65 19.63
C VAL A 260 18.82 8.15 19.57
N GLY A 261 17.68 8.58 20.17
CA GLY A 261 17.28 9.99 20.27
C GLY A 261 16.70 10.59 18.98
N PHE A 262 16.45 9.77 17.95
CA PHE A 262 15.74 10.25 16.76
C PHE A 262 14.29 10.61 17.10
N TYR A 263 13.58 9.75 17.82
CA TYR A 263 12.27 10.03 18.40
C TYR A 263 12.39 10.44 19.88
N THR A 264 11.42 11.23 20.36
CA THR A 264 11.23 11.43 21.79
C THR A 264 10.64 10.16 22.45
N PRO A 265 10.73 10.02 23.79
CA PRO A 265 10.17 8.88 24.51
C PRO A 265 8.68 8.63 24.27
N VAL A 266 7.91 9.64 23.81
CA VAL A 266 6.48 9.48 23.51
C VAL A 266 6.22 8.41 22.45
N MET A 267 7.14 8.22 21.51
CA MET A 267 7.00 7.20 20.46
C MET A 267 7.07 5.76 21.01
N ALA A 268 7.58 5.53 22.22
CA ALA A 268 7.46 4.23 22.90
C ALA A 268 5.99 3.83 23.14
N GLY A 269 5.07 4.81 23.12
CA GLY A 269 3.63 4.59 23.18
C GLY A 269 3.06 3.74 22.05
N VAL A 270 3.83 3.37 21.00
CA VAL A 270 3.40 2.38 19.98
C VAL A 270 3.03 1.05 20.61
N ILE A 271 3.50 0.75 21.83
CA ILE A 271 3.11 -0.43 22.61
C ILE A 271 1.58 -0.52 22.81
N LEU A 272 0.85 0.60 22.76
CA LEU A 272 -0.61 0.63 22.81
C LEU A 272 -1.27 -0.13 21.66
N ALA A 273 -0.56 -0.37 20.56
CA ALA A 273 -1.04 -1.20 19.46
C ALA A 273 -0.78 -2.71 19.68
N PHE A 274 0.01 -3.09 20.70
CA PHE A 274 0.38 -4.49 20.98
C PHE A 274 -0.81 -5.44 21.17
N PRO A 275 -1.94 -5.07 21.81
CA PRO A 275 -3.12 -5.92 21.88
C PRO A 275 -3.63 -6.40 20.51
N SER A 276 -3.47 -5.59 19.46
CA SER A 276 -3.85 -5.99 18.10
C SER A 276 -2.92 -7.08 17.56
N LEU A 277 -1.62 -6.98 17.80
CA LEU A 277 -0.65 -8.03 17.46
C LEU A 277 -0.95 -9.32 18.22
N TYR A 278 -1.11 -9.23 19.53
CA TYR A 278 -1.41 -10.39 20.38
C TYR A 278 -2.66 -11.16 19.89
N ARG A 279 -3.71 -10.43 19.47
CA ARG A 279 -4.95 -11.02 18.98
C ARG A 279 -4.77 -11.80 17.68
N ILE A 280 -3.88 -11.38 16.77
CA ILE A 280 -3.68 -12.03 15.48
C ILE A 280 -2.62 -13.15 15.52
N LEU A 281 -1.73 -13.18 16.52
CA LEU A 281 -0.68 -14.20 16.64
C LEU A 281 -1.19 -15.64 16.51
N PRO A 282 -2.31 -16.06 17.16
CA PRO A 282 -2.84 -17.41 17.03
C PRO A 282 -3.21 -17.77 15.58
N LEU A 283 -3.68 -16.82 14.78
CA LEU A 283 -4.06 -17.04 13.39
C LEU A 283 -2.84 -17.44 12.52
N PHE A 284 -1.67 -16.90 12.81
CA PHE A 284 -0.44 -17.20 12.06
C PHE A 284 0.29 -18.48 12.54
N ARG A 285 -0.15 -19.10 13.65
CA ARG A 285 0.46 -20.35 14.14
C ARG A 285 0.07 -21.57 13.31
N LEU A 286 -1.16 -21.59 12.79
CA LEU A 286 -1.74 -22.71 12.04
C LEU A 286 -1.95 -22.33 10.57
N PRO A 287 -2.04 -23.33 9.65
CA PRO A 287 -2.47 -23.11 8.29
C PRO A 287 -3.86 -22.48 8.23
N LYS A 288 -4.17 -21.87 7.07
CA LYS A 288 -5.51 -21.36 6.81
C LYS A 288 -6.54 -22.51 6.91
N PRO A 289 -7.65 -22.32 7.64
CA PRO A 289 -8.75 -23.30 7.65
C PRO A 289 -9.30 -23.55 6.26
N ALA A 290 -9.80 -24.77 5.99
CA ALA A 290 -10.45 -25.10 4.72
C ALA A 290 -11.77 -24.32 4.52
N GLU A 291 -12.49 -24.09 5.63
CA GLU A 291 -13.77 -23.40 5.64
C GLU A 291 -13.72 -22.14 6.53
N LYS A 292 -14.66 -21.21 6.30
CA LYS A 292 -14.80 -20.00 7.12
C LYS A 292 -15.04 -20.38 8.59
N PRO A 293 -14.16 -19.97 9.52
CA PRO A 293 -14.38 -20.23 10.95
C PRO A 293 -15.64 -19.54 11.46
N ALA A 294 -16.33 -20.18 12.42
CA ALA A 294 -17.48 -19.57 13.07
C ALA A 294 -17.09 -18.23 13.71
N GLY A 295 -17.90 -17.19 13.48
CA GLY A 295 -17.65 -15.84 13.99
C GLY A 295 -16.54 -15.07 13.27
N PHE A 296 -15.90 -15.64 12.24
CA PHE A 296 -14.95 -14.89 11.43
C PHE A 296 -15.66 -13.78 10.62
N PRO A 297 -15.07 -12.58 10.51
CA PRO A 297 -15.68 -11.47 9.77
C PRO A 297 -16.06 -11.83 8.34
N ASP A 298 -16.99 -11.06 7.74
CA ASP A 298 -17.47 -11.30 6.37
C ASP A 298 -16.50 -10.77 5.30
N VAL A 299 -15.24 -11.19 5.43
CA VAL A 299 -14.14 -10.89 4.52
C VAL A 299 -13.48 -12.16 3.98
N TRP A 300 -14.07 -13.34 4.28
CA TRP A 300 -13.61 -14.61 3.73
C TRP A 300 -13.61 -14.57 2.19
N PRO A 301 -12.58 -15.10 1.50
CA PRO A 301 -11.49 -15.95 1.99
C PRO A 301 -10.21 -15.20 2.45
N ASN A 302 -10.29 -13.91 2.72
CA ASN A 302 -9.19 -13.05 3.17
C ASN A 302 -8.86 -13.35 4.65
N TYR A 303 -8.08 -14.40 4.95
CA TYR A 303 -7.78 -14.82 6.31
C TYR A 303 -6.55 -14.13 6.89
N PHE A 304 -5.37 -14.39 6.33
CA PHE A 304 -4.12 -13.78 6.79
C PHE A 304 -4.02 -12.31 6.39
N VAL A 305 -4.51 -11.94 5.22
CA VAL A 305 -4.54 -10.53 4.80
C VAL A 305 -5.44 -9.70 5.71
N ALA A 306 -6.59 -10.21 6.14
CA ALA A 306 -7.48 -9.51 7.07
C ALA A 306 -6.82 -9.32 8.45
N ALA A 307 -6.15 -10.36 8.96
CA ALA A 307 -5.37 -10.28 10.19
C ALA A 307 -4.25 -9.22 10.07
N GLY A 308 -3.51 -9.24 8.97
CA GLY A 308 -2.47 -8.24 8.68
C GLY A 308 -3.03 -6.82 8.62
N PHE A 309 -4.15 -6.60 7.94
CA PHE A 309 -4.82 -5.30 7.90
C PHE A 309 -5.27 -4.82 9.27
N TYR A 310 -5.84 -5.73 10.08
CA TYR A 310 -6.30 -5.38 11.43
C TYR A 310 -5.15 -4.85 12.29
N HIS A 311 -4.01 -5.55 12.29
CA HIS A 311 -2.83 -5.09 13.04
C HIS A 311 -2.22 -3.83 12.42
N ASN A 312 -1.97 -3.81 11.11
CA ASN A 312 -1.36 -2.68 10.42
C ASN A 312 -2.16 -1.39 10.59
N ARG A 313 -3.50 -1.47 10.55
CA ARG A 313 -4.38 -0.33 10.84
C ARG A 313 -4.21 0.15 12.28
N SER A 314 -4.21 -0.76 13.25
CA SER A 314 -4.09 -0.40 14.67
C SER A 314 -2.73 0.23 14.96
N PHE A 315 -1.64 -0.40 14.50
CA PHE A 315 -0.29 0.13 14.63
C PHE A 315 -0.14 1.47 13.92
N GLY A 316 -0.59 1.57 12.67
CA GLY A 316 -0.48 2.77 11.85
C GLY A 316 -1.18 3.98 12.46
N ILE A 317 -2.38 3.81 13.01
CA ILE A 317 -3.12 4.89 13.71
C ILE A 317 -2.33 5.37 14.91
N VAL A 318 -1.89 4.46 15.79
CA VAL A 318 -1.13 4.80 16.99
C VAL A 318 0.20 5.45 16.61
N PHE A 319 0.92 4.88 15.64
CA PHE A 319 2.20 5.41 15.18
C PHE A 319 2.08 6.83 14.63
N ILE A 320 1.10 7.11 13.76
CA ILE A 320 0.91 8.44 13.17
C ILE A 320 0.50 9.46 14.25
N LEU A 321 -0.42 9.11 15.13
CA LEU A 321 -0.83 10.02 16.21
C LEU A 321 0.35 10.36 17.14
N LEU A 322 1.14 9.38 17.53
CA LEU A 322 2.32 9.60 18.36
C LEU A 322 3.39 10.38 17.61
N LEU A 323 3.57 10.17 16.31
CA LEU A 323 4.52 10.93 15.51
C LEU A 323 4.12 12.41 15.39
N ILE A 324 2.84 12.72 15.35
CA ILE A 324 2.35 14.10 15.41
C ILE A 324 2.71 14.71 16.76
N VAL A 325 2.47 14.00 17.87
CA VAL A 325 2.84 14.47 19.21
C VAL A 325 4.36 14.62 19.35
N ASP A 326 5.14 13.64 18.88
CA ASP A 326 6.61 13.69 18.86
C ASP A 326 7.12 14.93 18.10
N THR A 327 6.49 15.22 16.95
CA THR A 327 6.83 16.40 16.14
C THR A 327 6.57 17.69 16.89
N VAL A 328 5.41 17.83 17.54
CA VAL A 328 5.08 19.01 18.35
C VAL A 328 6.06 19.17 19.52
N LEU A 329 6.36 18.09 20.24
CA LEU A 329 7.31 18.12 21.36
C LEU A 329 8.71 18.55 20.91
N LYS A 330 9.19 18.07 19.76
CA LYS A 330 10.49 18.49 19.21
C LYS A 330 10.52 19.96 18.81
N LEU A 331 9.44 20.46 18.21
CA LEU A 331 9.37 21.88 17.81
C LEU A 331 9.26 22.84 19.00
N VAL A 332 8.70 22.38 20.12
CA VAL A 332 8.59 23.20 21.35
C VAL A 332 9.88 23.15 22.16
N ALA A 333 10.63 22.05 22.09
CA ALA A 333 11.86 21.86 22.86
C ALA A 333 13.12 22.40 22.17
N GLY A 334 13.09 22.65 20.87
CA GLY A 334 14.23 23.17 20.09
C GLY A 334 14.00 24.56 19.63
#